data_db8cf603e32e4176e59b38bb5e544fb6
#
_entry.id   db8cf603e32e4176e59b38bb5e544fb6
#
_cell.length_a   1.000
_cell.length_b   1.000
_cell.length_c   1.000
_cell.angle_alpha   90.00
_cell.angle_beta   90.00
_cell.angle_gamma   90.00
#
_symmetry.space_group_name_H-M   'P 1'
#
loop_
_entity.id
_entity.type
_entity.pdbx_description
1 polymer ?
#
loop_
_entity_poly.entity_id
_entity_poly.type
_entity_poly.pdbx_seq_one_letter_code
_entity_poly.pdbx_strand_id
1 'polypeptide(L)'
;MEGKNFRPLHGKPLFRWVLDVLLALDGIDLVVINTDARAILAQNGLSDGGLGGTRVMIRDRRADLCGDTVSMNKILADDIAAVPAATYLMTHTTNPMMTEVTVQSALHSYRAGVAAGTADSLFTVNRIQTRFYRADGSAVNHDPGNLIQTQDLEPWFEENSNLYIFSAESFAAAQARIGRKPILHPMSKFEAMDIDTPEDWALTEAVATMRAAQSLAAQ
;
A
#
# COMPACT_ATOMS: atom_id res chain seq x y z
N MET A 1 2.35 10.01 14.75
CA MET A 1 1.91 11.39 14.32
C MET A 1 0.38 11.41 14.35
N GLU A 2 -0.20 12.06 15.35
CA GLU A 2 -1.66 12.18 15.48
C GLU A 2 -2.26 12.96 14.31
N GLY A 3 -3.42 12.51 13.80
CA GLY A 3 -4.11 13.16 12.70
C GLY A 3 -3.39 13.16 11.34
N LYS A 4 -2.30 12.39 11.18
CA LYS A 4 -1.44 12.44 9.99
C LYS A 4 -2.20 12.28 8.66
N ASN A 5 -3.25 11.46 8.63
CA ASN A 5 -4.02 11.17 7.41
C ASN A 5 -4.75 12.40 6.83
N PHE A 6 -5.02 13.40 7.66
CA PHE A 6 -5.71 14.63 7.27
C PHE A 6 -4.78 15.83 7.11
N ARG A 7 -3.51 15.69 7.53
CA ARG A 7 -2.50 16.72 7.40
C ARG A 7 -2.19 16.98 5.92
N PRO A 8 -2.08 18.25 5.47
CA PRO A 8 -1.75 18.56 4.09
C PRO A 8 -0.28 18.23 3.78
N LEU A 9 -0.08 17.35 2.80
CA LEU A 9 1.18 17.09 2.13
C LEU A 9 1.14 17.83 0.79
N HIS A 10 2.05 18.76 0.57
CA HIS A 10 2.09 19.59 -0.65
C HIS A 10 0.72 20.24 -0.99
N GLY A 11 0.02 20.73 0.04
CA GLY A 11 -1.29 21.39 -0.09
C GLY A 11 -2.51 20.48 -0.22
N LYS A 12 -2.33 19.16 -0.29
CA LYS A 12 -3.41 18.17 -0.41
C LYS A 12 -3.43 17.25 0.82
N PRO A 13 -4.58 17.00 1.50
CA PRO A 13 -4.67 16.07 2.62
C PRO A 13 -4.07 14.70 2.28
N LEU A 14 -3.33 14.09 3.21
CA LEU A 14 -2.56 12.87 2.95
C LEU A 14 -3.42 11.75 2.37
N PHE A 15 -4.62 11.49 2.93
CA PHE A 15 -5.51 10.43 2.45
C PHE A 15 -5.92 10.61 0.99
N ARG A 16 -5.95 11.85 0.49
CA ARG A 16 -6.36 12.15 -0.88
C ARG A 16 -5.36 11.69 -1.94
N TRP A 17 -4.10 11.55 -1.58
CA TRP A 17 -3.07 11.10 -2.53
C TRP A 17 -3.36 9.71 -3.07
N VAL A 18 -3.58 8.75 -2.18
CA VAL A 18 -3.92 7.37 -2.57
C VAL A 18 -5.34 7.28 -3.13
N LEU A 19 -6.29 7.98 -2.51
CA LEU A 19 -7.68 7.98 -2.98
C LEU A 19 -7.80 8.46 -4.42
N ASP A 20 -7.12 9.54 -4.79
CA ASP A 20 -7.17 10.09 -6.14
C ASP A 20 -6.59 9.09 -7.17
N VAL A 21 -5.49 8.40 -6.85
CA VAL A 21 -4.93 7.34 -7.69
C VAL A 21 -5.94 6.21 -7.91
N LEU A 22 -6.60 5.73 -6.84
CA LEU A 22 -7.59 4.67 -6.97
C LEU A 22 -8.82 5.09 -7.78
N LEU A 23 -9.27 6.34 -7.61
CA LEU A 23 -10.42 6.88 -8.36
C LEU A 23 -10.10 7.17 -9.84
N ALA A 24 -8.85 7.39 -10.20
CA ALA A 24 -8.44 7.57 -11.59
C ALA A 24 -8.42 6.25 -12.39
N LEU A 25 -8.41 5.09 -11.70
CA LEU A 25 -8.32 3.78 -12.33
C LEU A 25 -9.70 3.23 -12.72
N ASP A 26 -9.92 2.95 -14.00
CA ASP A 26 -11.16 2.32 -14.49
C ASP A 26 -11.37 0.89 -13.97
N GLY A 27 -10.29 0.22 -13.59
CA GLY A 27 -10.32 -1.16 -13.06
C GLY A 27 -10.68 -1.28 -11.59
N ILE A 28 -11.03 -0.18 -10.90
CA ILE A 28 -11.49 -0.12 -9.51
C ILE A 28 -12.96 0.23 -9.50
N ASP A 29 -13.83 -0.71 -9.15
CA ASP A 29 -15.28 -0.50 -9.13
C ASP A 29 -15.74 0.31 -7.93
N LEU A 30 -15.12 0.09 -6.76
CA LEU A 30 -15.49 0.71 -5.50
C LEU A 30 -14.25 0.91 -4.61
N VAL A 31 -14.12 2.08 -4.01
CA VAL A 31 -13.15 2.38 -2.96
C VAL A 31 -13.88 2.38 -1.62
N VAL A 32 -13.51 1.46 -0.74
CA VAL A 32 -14.05 1.38 0.62
C VAL A 32 -13.09 2.04 1.59
N ILE A 33 -13.58 3.00 2.36
CA ILE A 33 -12.82 3.67 3.42
C ILE A 33 -13.40 3.21 4.76
N ASN A 34 -12.71 2.31 5.44
CA ASN A 34 -13.07 1.86 6.79
C ASN A 34 -12.40 2.79 7.81
N THR A 35 -13.19 3.55 8.56
CA THR A 35 -12.68 4.65 9.41
C THR A 35 -13.51 4.81 10.69
N ASP A 36 -12.86 5.29 11.74
CA ASP A 36 -13.46 5.83 12.96
C ASP A 36 -13.57 7.38 12.95
N ALA A 37 -13.18 8.00 11.83
CA ALA A 37 -13.07 9.45 11.66
C ALA A 37 -13.99 10.01 10.56
N ARG A 38 -15.19 9.44 10.36
CA ARG A 38 -16.15 9.87 9.31
C ARG A 38 -16.42 11.38 9.33
N ALA A 39 -16.59 11.96 10.52
CA ALA A 39 -16.85 13.41 10.64
C ALA A 39 -15.67 14.26 10.12
N ILE A 40 -14.44 13.80 10.32
CA ILE A 40 -13.24 14.50 9.82
C ILE A 40 -13.14 14.34 8.30
N LEU A 41 -13.48 13.18 7.74
CA LEU A 41 -13.56 12.99 6.28
C LEU A 41 -14.55 13.98 5.66
N ALA A 42 -15.75 14.12 6.26
CA ALA A 42 -16.77 15.05 5.79
C ALA A 42 -16.29 16.52 5.84
N GLN A 43 -15.57 16.93 6.88
CA GLN A 43 -14.93 18.26 6.98
C GLN A 43 -13.87 18.48 5.89
N ASN A 44 -13.25 17.42 5.40
CA ASN A 44 -12.30 17.44 4.28
C ASN A 44 -12.97 17.19 2.92
N GLY A 45 -14.29 17.37 2.82
CA GLY A 45 -15.05 17.30 1.58
C GLY A 45 -15.30 15.89 1.05
N LEU A 46 -15.15 14.85 1.87
CA LEU A 46 -15.43 13.47 1.49
C LEU A 46 -16.62 12.88 2.25
N SER A 47 -17.67 12.53 1.51
CA SER A 47 -18.86 11.83 2.00
C SER A 47 -19.10 10.55 1.19
N ASP A 48 -20.07 9.74 1.62
CA ASP A 48 -20.52 8.59 0.82
C ASP A 48 -20.96 9.03 -0.58
N GLY A 49 -20.60 8.24 -1.59
CA GLY A 49 -20.81 8.59 -2.99
C GLY A 49 -19.70 9.46 -3.60
N GLY A 50 -18.68 9.76 -2.84
CA GLY A 50 -17.43 10.39 -3.32
C GLY A 50 -17.57 11.89 -3.60
N LEU A 51 -16.58 12.40 -4.34
CA LEU A 51 -16.50 13.78 -4.80
C LEU A 51 -17.30 13.94 -6.11
N GLY A 52 -18.62 13.83 -6.01
CA GLY A 52 -19.50 13.89 -7.18
C GLY A 52 -19.68 12.58 -7.95
N GLY A 53 -19.29 11.43 -7.36
CA GLY A 53 -19.45 10.10 -7.96
C GLY A 53 -19.78 9.02 -6.93
N THR A 54 -20.23 7.86 -7.41
CA THR A 54 -20.74 6.73 -6.60
C THR A 54 -19.68 5.70 -6.21
N ARG A 55 -18.39 5.94 -6.53
CA ARG A 55 -17.31 4.95 -6.37
C ARG A 55 -16.62 4.96 -4.99
N VAL A 56 -17.12 5.71 -4.01
CA VAL A 56 -16.59 5.72 -2.65
C VAL A 56 -17.68 5.32 -1.66
N MET A 57 -17.37 4.34 -0.82
CA MET A 57 -18.18 3.93 0.33
C MET A 57 -17.39 4.18 1.61
N ILE A 58 -17.97 4.91 2.55
CA ILE A 58 -17.39 5.12 3.86
C ILE A 58 -18.07 4.18 4.85
N ARG A 59 -17.30 3.29 5.47
CA ARG A 59 -17.76 2.39 6.52
C ARG A 59 -17.26 2.89 7.88
N ASP A 60 -18.18 3.02 8.82
CA ASP A 60 -17.80 3.26 10.22
C ASP A 60 -17.16 2.00 10.79
N ARG A 61 -15.93 2.15 11.28
CA ARG A 61 -15.20 1.06 11.91
C ARG A 61 -15.90 0.64 13.19
N ARG A 62 -16.16 -0.64 13.33
CA ARG A 62 -16.74 -1.20 14.56
C ARG A 62 -15.82 -0.90 15.75
N ALA A 63 -16.38 -0.60 16.91
CA ALA A 63 -15.64 -0.23 18.10
C ALA A 63 -14.63 -1.31 18.56
N ASP A 64 -14.96 -2.60 18.37
CA ASP A 64 -14.08 -3.73 18.68
C ASP A 64 -12.94 -3.93 17.68
N LEU A 65 -12.95 -3.20 16.56
CA LEU A 65 -11.90 -3.16 15.54
C LEU A 65 -11.08 -1.87 15.59
N CYS A 66 -11.31 -0.99 16.56
CA CYS A 66 -10.52 0.22 16.78
C CYS A 66 -9.36 -0.05 17.74
N GLY A 67 -8.27 0.70 17.59
CA GLY A 67 -7.08 0.65 18.46
C GLY A 67 -5.85 0.04 17.79
N ASP A 68 -4.68 0.37 18.34
CA ASP A 68 -3.37 0.08 17.73
C ASP A 68 -2.98 -1.41 17.78
N THR A 69 -3.66 -2.21 18.60
CA THR A 69 -3.39 -3.65 18.75
C THR A 69 -4.27 -4.54 17.87
N VAL A 70 -5.23 -3.94 17.16
CA VAL A 70 -6.12 -4.69 16.27
C VAL A 70 -5.39 -5.03 14.98
N SER A 71 -5.28 -6.32 14.68
CA SER A 71 -4.68 -6.78 13.43
C SER A 71 -5.47 -6.27 12.22
N MET A 72 -4.77 -5.78 11.20
CA MET A 72 -5.37 -5.37 9.92
C MET A 72 -6.19 -6.50 9.27
N ASN A 73 -5.79 -7.76 9.45
CA ASN A 73 -6.55 -8.90 8.91
C ASN A 73 -7.95 -9.03 9.51
N LYS A 74 -8.18 -8.59 10.77
CA LYS A 74 -9.52 -8.57 11.37
C LYS A 74 -10.39 -7.48 10.75
N ILE A 75 -9.83 -6.32 10.48
CA ILE A 75 -10.51 -5.21 9.81
C ILE A 75 -10.88 -5.63 8.39
N LEU A 76 -9.95 -6.24 7.66
CA LEU A 76 -10.18 -6.75 6.31
C LEU A 76 -11.25 -7.85 6.27
N ALA A 77 -11.27 -8.75 7.25
CA ALA A 77 -12.31 -9.79 7.34
C ALA A 77 -13.71 -9.17 7.48
N ASP A 78 -13.86 -8.10 8.27
CA ASP A 78 -15.11 -7.36 8.40
C ASP A 78 -15.50 -6.65 7.09
N ASP A 79 -14.52 -6.05 6.40
CA ASP A 79 -14.76 -5.39 5.10
C ASP A 79 -15.15 -6.39 4.01
N ILE A 80 -14.45 -7.54 3.91
CA ILE A 80 -14.75 -8.61 2.96
C ILE A 80 -16.16 -9.18 3.18
N ALA A 81 -16.56 -9.37 4.44
CA ALA A 81 -17.88 -9.86 4.77
C ALA A 81 -18.99 -8.86 4.41
N ALA A 82 -18.72 -7.57 4.56
CA ALA A 82 -19.71 -6.51 4.31
C ALA A 82 -19.79 -6.07 2.84
N VAL A 83 -18.70 -6.19 2.10
CA VAL A 83 -18.59 -5.70 0.70
C VAL A 83 -18.02 -6.83 -0.16
N PRO A 84 -18.83 -7.81 -0.59
CA PRO A 84 -18.38 -8.91 -1.43
C PRO A 84 -17.81 -8.42 -2.78
N ALA A 85 -16.62 -8.90 -3.17
CA ALA A 85 -15.99 -8.64 -4.44
C ALA A 85 -15.18 -9.85 -4.91
N ALA A 86 -14.90 -9.93 -6.20
CA ALA A 86 -14.05 -10.98 -6.76
C ALA A 86 -12.57 -10.78 -6.41
N THR A 87 -12.13 -9.52 -6.34
CA THR A 87 -10.74 -9.13 -6.05
C THR A 87 -10.76 -7.94 -5.09
N TYR A 88 -9.93 -8.01 -4.08
CA TYR A 88 -9.68 -6.93 -3.13
C TYR A 88 -8.30 -6.36 -3.35
N LEU A 89 -8.21 -5.04 -3.34
CA LEU A 89 -6.99 -4.28 -3.34
C LEU A 89 -6.94 -3.49 -2.04
N MET A 90 -5.97 -3.77 -1.19
CA MET A 90 -5.78 -3.08 0.08
C MET A 90 -4.52 -2.22 0.02
N THR A 91 -4.64 -0.98 0.45
CA THR A 91 -3.54 -0.02 0.56
C THR A 91 -3.70 0.85 1.81
N HIS A 92 -2.65 1.60 2.15
CA HIS A 92 -2.66 2.53 3.27
C HIS A 92 -2.59 3.99 2.79
N THR A 93 -3.19 4.89 3.54
CA THR A 93 -3.14 6.34 3.26
C THR A 93 -1.74 6.93 3.48
N THR A 94 -0.90 6.23 4.21
CA THR A 94 0.48 6.62 4.55
C THR A 94 1.50 6.38 3.43
N ASN A 95 1.06 5.82 2.30
CA ASN A 95 1.89 5.58 1.11
C ASN A 95 1.49 6.52 -0.06
N PRO A 96 1.63 7.85 0.07
CA PRO A 96 1.06 8.82 -0.87
C PRO A 96 1.73 8.84 -2.24
N MET A 97 2.92 8.24 -2.37
CA MET A 97 3.70 8.30 -3.60
C MET A 97 3.40 7.17 -4.59
N MET A 98 2.49 6.24 -4.25
CA MET A 98 2.03 5.19 -5.17
C MET A 98 1.39 5.79 -6.43
N THR A 99 1.67 5.20 -7.62
CA THR A 99 1.15 5.69 -8.90
C THR A 99 0.12 4.75 -9.50
N GLU A 100 -0.71 5.28 -10.41
CA GLU A 100 -1.65 4.49 -11.21
C GLU A 100 -0.94 3.38 -12.00
N VAL A 101 0.23 3.68 -12.57
CA VAL A 101 1.03 2.73 -13.34
C VAL A 101 1.41 1.51 -12.49
N THR A 102 1.84 1.74 -11.26
CA THR A 102 2.20 0.66 -10.33
C THR A 102 0.99 -0.17 -9.94
N VAL A 103 -0.16 0.45 -9.64
CA VAL A 103 -1.39 -0.29 -9.32
C VAL A 103 -1.87 -1.12 -10.51
N GLN A 104 -1.86 -0.55 -11.73
CA GLN A 104 -2.24 -1.28 -12.96
C GLN A 104 -1.31 -2.46 -13.23
N SER A 105 0.01 -2.26 -13.09
CA SER A 105 1.01 -3.32 -13.25
C SER A 105 0.83 -4.45 -12.24
N ALA A 106 0.56 -4.12 -10.98
CA ALA A 106 0.29 -5.10 -9.93
C ALA A 106 -1.00 -5.88 -10.21
N LEU A 107 -2.10 -5.20 -10.58
CA LEU A 107 -3.36 -5.85 -10.98
C LEU A 107 -3.17 -6.79 -12.17
N HIS A 108 -2.41 -6.37 -13.18
CA HIS A 108 -2.09 -7.20 -14.34
C HIS A 108 -1.33 -8.47 -13.93
N SER A 109 -0.26 -8.31 -13.13
CA SER A 109 0.56 -9.42 -12.63
C SER A 109 -0.26 -10.41 -11.79
N TYR A 110 -1.11 -9.90 -10.90
CA TYR A 110 -2.01 -10.72 -10.10
C TYR A 110 -2.97 -11.54 -10.97
N ARG A 111 -3.69 -10.88 -11.88
CA ARG A 111 -4.64 -11.54 -12.77
C ARG A 111 -3.97 -12.62 -13.64
N ALA A 112 -2.79 -12.35 -14.18
CA ALA A 112 -2.02 -13.31 -14.96
C ALA A 112 -1.59 -14.52 -14.11
N GLY A 113 -1.10 -14.30 -12.89
CA GLY A 113 -0.68 -15.36 -11.97
C GLY A 113 -1.85 -16.25 -11.52
N VAL A 114 -3.01 -15.64 -11.22
CA VAL A 114 -4.23 -16.39 -10.86
C VAL A 114 -4.73 -17.20 -12.04
N ALA A 115 -4.80 -16.62 -13.23
CA ALA A 115 -5.23 -17.34 -14.45
C ALA A 115 -4.31 -18.51 -14.79
N ALA A 116 -3.02 -18.41 -14.51
CA ALA A 116 -2.03 -19.48 -14.69
C ALA A 116 -2.03 -20.51 -13.53
N GLY A 117 -2.76 -20.27 -12.42
CA GLY A 117 -2.75 -21.12 -11.23
C GLY A 117 -1.45 -21.07 -10.42
N THR A 118 -0.58 -20.10 -10.71
CA THR A 118 0.74 -19.92 -10.07
C THR A 118 0.70 -19.01 -8.85
N ALA A 119 -0.36 -18.21 -8.68
CA ALA A 119 -0.50 -17.28 -7.57
C ALA A 119 -1.94 -17.25 -7.04
N ASP A 120 -2.09 -16.85 -5.77
CA ASP A 120 -3.36 -16.61 -5.08
C ASP A 120 -3.47 -15.21 -4.45
N SER A 121 -2.35 -14.50 -4.39
CA SER A 121 -2.24 -13.15 -3.86
C SER A 121 -1.03 -12.43 -4.46
N LEU A 122 -0.96 -11.13 -4.22
CA LEU A 122 0.18 -10.29 -4.56
C LEU A 122 0.39 -9.25 -3.46
N PHE A 123 1.64 -8.94 -3.14
CA PHE A 123 1.97 -7.77 -2.33
C PHE A 123 3.22 -7.06 -2.83
N THR A 124 3.32 -5.78 -2.54
CA THR A 124 4.45 -4.96 -2.98
C THR A 124 5.63 -5.04 -2.04
N VAL A 125 6.83 -4.99 -2.63
CA VAL A 125 8.10 -5.17 -1.92
C VAL A 125 9.16 -4.18 -2.40
N ASN A 126 10.14 -3.93 -1.53
CA ASN A 126 11.41 -3.33 -1.89
C ASN A 126 12.40 -4.44 -2.22
N ARG A 127 12.99 -4.40 -3.42
CA ARG A 127 14.09 -5.29 -3.78
C ARG A 127 15.39 -4.74 -3.22
N ILE A 128 16.01 -5.46 -2.30
CA ILE A 128 17.21 -5.05 -1.57
C ILE A 128 18.37 -5.97 -1.95
N GLN A 129 19.48 -5.39 -2.38
CA GLN A 129 20.75 -6.08 -2.58
C GLN A 129 21.82 -5.35 -1.81
N THR A 130 22.02 -5.75 -0.55
CA THR A 130 23.01 -5.18 0.37
C THR A 130 23.48 -6.24 1.35
N ARG A 131 24.47 -5.90 2.17
CA ARG A 131 24.99 -6.79 3.22
C ARG A 131 24.24 -6.54 4.52
N PHE A 132 23.74 -7.61 5.11
CA PHE A 132 23.08 -7.58 6.40
C PHE A 132 23.94 -8.23 7.47
N TYR A 133 23.88 -7.65 8.67
CA TYR A 133 24.51 -8.16 9.89
C TYR A 133 23.48 -8.27 11.00
N ARG A 134 23.68 -9.23 11.91
CA ARG A 134 22.94 -9.30 13.18
C ARG A 134 23.52 -8.31 14.19
N ALA A 135 22.81 -8.08 15.28
CA ALA A 135 23.25 -7.18 16.34
C ALA A 135 24.61 -7.61 17.00
N ASP A 136 24.93 -8.89 16.95
CA ASP A 136 26.19 -9.44 17.43
C ASP A 136 27.37 -9.28 16.44
N GLY A 137 27.15 -8.63 15.28
CA GLY A 137 28.13 -8.43 14.24
C GLY A 137 28.31 -9.61 13.27
N SER A 138 27.55 -10.70 13.42
CA SER A 138 27.59 -11.83 12.49
C SER A 138 26.94 -11.47 11.14
N ALA A 139 27.57 -11.84 10.04
CA ALA A 139 27.05 -11.66 8.69
C ALA A 139 25.82 -12.56 8.45
N VAL A 140 24.82 -12.08 7.69
CA VAL A 140 23.59 -12.80 7.40
C VAL A 140 23.58 -13.41 6.00
N ASN A 141 23.88 -12.59 4.98
CA ASN A 141 23.67 -12.95 3.56
C ASN A 141 24.96 -12.83 2.71
N HIS A 142 26.11 -12.80 3.33
CA HIS A 142 27.40 -12.71 2.64
C HIS A 142 28.51 -13.30 3.48
N ASP A 143 29.66 -13.59 2.85
CA ASP A 143 30.89 -14.00 3.51
C ASP A 143 31.82 -12.78 3.66
N PRO A 144 32.13 -12.32 4.90
CA PRO A 144 33.06 -11.21 5.11
C PRO A 144 34.49 -11.52 4.62
N GLY A 145 34.85 -12.80 4.55
CA GLY A 145 36.15 -13.25 4.03
C GLY A 145 36.26 -13.27 2.50
N ASN A 146 35.10 -13.24 1.81
CA ASN A 146 35.03 -13.25 0.35
C ASN A 146 33.97 -12.25 -0.16
N LEU A 147 34.36 -10.97 -0.19
CA LEU A 147 33.47 -9.86 -0.54
C LEU A 147 33.23 -9.79 -2.06
N ILE A 148 32.08 -10.29 -2.52
CA ILE A 148 31.56 -10.05 -3.87
C ILE A 148 30.90 -8.67 -3.95
N GLN A 149 30.63 -8.17 -5.17
CA GLN A 149 29.91 -6.91 -5.36
C GLN A 149 28.47 -7.03 -4.84
N THR A 150 27.90 -5.93 -4.31
CA THR A 150 26.54 -5.97 -3.73
C THR A 150 25.47 -6.34 -4.76
N GLN A 151 25.65 -5.97 -6.02
CA GLN A 151 24.76 -6.34 -7.12
C GLN A 151 24.75 -7.84 -7.46
N ASP A 152 25.77 -8.59 -7.02
CA ASP A 152 25.90 -10.03 -7.24
C ASP A 152 25.38 -10.85 -6.04
N LEU A 153 24.99 -10.17 -4.95
CA LEU A 153 24.32 -10.82 -3.82
C LEU A 153 22.93 -11.30 -4.21
N GLU A 154 22.45 -12.34 -3.56
CA GLU A 154 21.07 -12.76 -3.66
C GLU A 154 20.14 -11.59 -3.25
N PRO A 155 19.15 -11.21 -4.08
CA PRO A 155 18.23 -10.15 -3.72
C PRO A 155 17.28 -10.62 -2.61
N TRP A 156 17.08 -9.77 -1.62
CA TRP A 156 16.07 -9.92 -0.60
C TRP A 156 14.90 -8.99 -0.87
N PHE A 157 13.74 -9.33 -0.35
CA PHE A 157 12.51 -8.59 -0.58
C PHE A 157 11.90 -8.19 0.75
N GLU A 158 11.83 -6.89 0.99
CA GLU A 158 11.21 -6.29 2.16
C GLU A 158 9.75 -5.97 1.85
N GLU A 159 8.81 -6.44 2.68
CA GLU A 159 7.41 -6.02 2.61
C GLU A 159 7.31 -4.52 2.92
N ASN A 160 6.80 -3.73 1.96
CA ASN A 160 6.76 -2.27 2.09
C ASN A 160 5.36 -1.74 2.44
N SER A 161 4.41 -2.62 2.72
CA SER A 161 3.05 -2.30 3.17
C SER A 161 2.23 -1.37 2.25
N ASN A 162 2.61 -1.21 0.98
CA ASN A 162 1.95 -0.28 0.08
C ASN A 162 0.66 -0.85 -0.53
N LEU A 163 0.73 -2.07 -1.10
CA LEU A 163 -0.36 -2.63 -1.87
C LEU A 163 -0.43 -4.14 -1.68
N TYR A 164 -1.64 -4.64 -1.46
CA TYR A 164 -1.96 -6.07 -1.38
C TYR A 164 -3.14 -6.36 -2.29
N ILE A 165 -3.09 -7.46 -3.05
CA ILE A 165 -4.16 -7.90 -3.93
C ILE A 165 -4.45 -9.38 -3.63
N PHE A 166 -5.71 -9.70 -3.38
CA PHE A 166 -6.15 -11.04 -3.01
C PHE A 166 -7.63 -11.25 -3.33
N SER A 167 -8.11 -12.48 -3.26
CA SER A 167 -9.54 -12.82 -3.31
C SER A 167 -10.08 -13.16 -1.92
N ALA A 168 -11.41 -13.16 -1.75
CA ALA A 168 -12.03 -13.65 -0.52
C ALA A 168 -11.64 -15.11 -0.22
N GLU A 169 -11.50 -15.95 -1.25
CA GLU A 169 -11.09 -17.34 -1.13
C GLU A 169 -9.65 -17.47 -0.60
N SER A 170 -8.69 -16.75 -1.19
CA SER A 170 -7.30 -16.80 -0.73
C SER A 170 -7.15 -16.24 0.69
N PHE A 171 -7.89 -15.16 1.01
CA PHE A 171 -7.93 -14.60 2.36
C PHE A 171 -8.48 -15.62 3.37
N ALA A 172 -9.60 -16.28 3.06
CA ALA A 172 -10.18 -17.28 3.93
C ALA A 172 -9.25 -18.49 4.17
N ALA A 173 -8.54 -18.92 3.11
CA ALA A 173 -7.62 -20.05 3.18
C ALA A 173 -6.34 -19.75 4.00
N ALA A 174 -5.86 -18.51 3.98
CA ALA A 174 -4.67 -18.06 4.72
C ALA A 174 -4.99 -17.36 6.03
N GLN A 175 -6.23 -16.89 6.23
CA GLN A 175 -6.67 -15.98 7.29
C GLN A 175 -5.83 -14.68 7.31
N ALA A 176 -5.37 -14.25 6.13
CA ALA A 176 -4.48 -13.11 5.95
C ALA A 176 -4.58 -12.52 4.53
N ARG A 177 -4.19 -11.25 4.39
CA ARG A 177 -4.08 -10.53 3.11
C ARG A 177 -2.99 -11.08 2.17
N ILE A 178 -2.02 -11.82 2.72
CA ILE A 178 -1.01 -12.55 1.96
C ILE A 178 -1.41 -14.02 1.96
N GLY A 179 -1.65 -14.57 0.79
CA GLY A 179 -2.06 -15.95 0.58
C GLY A 179 -0.89 -16.93 0.69
N ARG A 180 -1.11 -18.14 0.17
CA ARG A 180 -0.12 -19.23 0.23
C ARG A 180 0.86 -19.23 -0.94
N LYS A 181 0.50 -18.55 -2.05
CA LYS A 181 1.30 -18.41 -3.27
C LYS A 181 1.37 -16.95 -3.70
N PRO A 182 2.03 -16.10 -2.91
CA PRO A 182 2.06 -14.68 -3.22
C PRO A 182 3.02 -14.34 -4.36
N ILE A 183 2.63 -13.39 -5.21
CA ILE A 183 3.56 -12.67 -6.08
C ILE A 183 4.20 -11.53 -5.27
N LEU A 184 5.52 -11.46 -5.28
CA LEU A 184 6.26 -10.31 -4.80
C LEU A 184 6.40 -9.31 -5.96
N HIS A 185 5.81 -8.11 -5.81
CA HIS A 185 5.82 -7.08 -6.84
C HIS A 185 6.75 -5.92 -6.44
N PRO A 186 7.97 -5.84 -7.01
CA PRO A 186 8.91 -4.78 -6.66
C PRO A 186 8.39 -3.40 -7.07
N MET A 187 8.55 -2.43 -6.17
CA MET A 187 8.23 -1.02 -6.42
C MET A 187 9.48 -0.14 -6.50
N SER A 188 9.31 1.03 -7.09
CA SER A 188 10.30 2.11 -7.01
C SER A 188 10.45 2.57 -5.56
N LYS A 189 11.69 2.86 -5.13
CA LYS A 189 11.97 3.40 -3.79
C LYS A 189 11.23 4.70 -3.50
N PHE A 190 10.94 5.52 -4.51
CA PHE A 190 10.17 6.75 -4.36
C PHE A 190 8.67 6.49 -4.15
N GLU A 191 8.15 5.37 -4.64
CA GLU A 191 6.75 5.00 -4.43
C GLU A 191 6.54 4.23 -3.13
N ALA A 192 7.57 3.51 -2.69
CA ALA A 192 7.53 2.64 -1.52
C ALA A 192 7.64 3.39 -0.18
N MET A 193 7.53 4.72 -0.19
CA MET A 193 7.61 5.54 1.02
C MET A 193 6.37 5.35 1.87
N ASP A 194 6.58 5.04 3.15
CA ASP A 194 5.55 4.99 4.18
C ASP A 194 5.81 6.09 5.22
N ILE A 195 4.79 6.84 5.59
CA ILE A 195 4.93 7.97 6.51
C ILE A 195 4.55 7.53 7.93
N ASP A 196 5.52 7.23 8.75
CA ASP A 196 5.36 6.92 10.17
C ASP A 196 5.98 7.97 11.10
N THR A 197 7.08 8.56 10.68
CA THR A 197 7.87 9.53 11.46
C THR A 197 7.87 10.92 10.80
N PRO A 198 8.27 11.97 11.54
CA PRO A 198 8.50 13.29 10.94
C PRO A 198 9.59 13.30 9.86
N GLU A 199 10.57 12.38 9.92
CA GLU A 199 11.61 12.24 8.90
C GLU A 199 11.03 11.69 7.60
N ASP A 200 10.16 10.67 7.68
CA ASP A 200 9.45 10.13 6.51
C ASP A 200 8.59 11.21 5.85
N TRP A 201 7.94 12.04 6.68
CA TRP A 201 7.16 13.19 6.17
C TRP A 201 8.04 14.14 5.35
N ALA A 202 9.19 14.54 5.89
CA ALA A 202 10.11 15.47 5.20
C ALA A 202 10.64 14.86 3.90
N LEU A 203 11.01 13.57 3.89
CA LEU A 203 11.45 12.85 2.70
C LEU A 203 10.35 12.77 1.65
N THR A 204 9.13 12.43 2.07
CA THR A 204 7.98 12.34 1.15
C THR A 204 7.62 13.69 0.55
N GLU A 205 7.70 14.76 1.33
CA GLU A 205 7.47 16.14 0.84
C GLU A 205 8.54 16.56 -0.19
N ALA A 206 9.79 16.19 0.01
CA ALA A 206 10.86 16.42 -0.97
C ALA A 206 10.60 15.65 -2.29
N VAL A 207 10.16 14.38 -2.21
CA VAL A 207 9.81 13.59 -3.39
C VAL A 207 8.58 14.16 -4.11
N ALA A 208 7.56 14.59 -3.37
CA ALA A 208 6.38 15.24 -3.95
C ALA A 208 6.76 16.52 -4.71
N THR A 209 7.65 17.34 -4.13
CA THR A 209 8.18 18.56 -4.76
C THR A 209 8.96 18.25 -6.03
N MET A 210 9.84 17.25 -6.00
CA MET A 210 10.59 16.80 -7.17
C MET A 210 9.66 16.36 -8.31
N ARG A 211 8.64 15.56 -8.01
CA ARG A 211 7.66 15.08 -9.01
C ARG A 211 6.85 16.23 -9.61
N ALA A 212 6.43 17.19 -8.79
CA ALA A 212 5.71 18.38 -9.28
C ALA A 212 6.58 19.18 -10.27
N ALA A 213 7.86 19.38 -9.96
CA ALA A 213 8.80 20.07 -10.84
C ALA A 213 9.03 19.32 -12.16
N GLN A 214 9.14 17.99 -12.13
CA GLN A 214 9.28 17.15 -13.33
C GLN A 214 8.04 17.22 -14.22
N SER A 215 6.84 17.22 -13.64
CA SER A 215 5.58 17.33 -14.39
C SER A 215 5.44 18.69 -15.09
N LEU A 216 5.91 19.78 -14.46
CA LEU A 216 5.92 21.12 -15.07
C LEU A 216 6.95 21.23 -16.22
N ALA A 217 8.09 20.53 -16.12
CA ALA A 217 9.11 20.55 -17.15
C ALA A 217 8.78 19.69 -18.38
N ALA A 218 7.80 18.79 -18.28
CA ALA A 218 7.34 17.90 -19.35
C ALA A 218 6.17 18.47 -20.18
N GLN A 219 5.62 19.62 -19.80
CA GLN A 219 4.57 20.38 -20.50
C GLN A 219 5.17 21.48 -21.39
#